data_9022eda6d396a37f1638876b741888fb
#
_entry.id   9022eda6d396a37f1638876b741888fb
#
_cell.length_a   1.000
_cell.length_b   1.000
_cell.length_c   1.000
_cell.angle_alpha   90.00
_cell.angle_beta   90.00
_cell.angle_gamma   90.00
#
_symmetry.space_group_name_H-M   'P 1'
#
loop_
_entity.id
_entity.type
_entity.pdbx_description
1 polymer ?
#
loop_
_entity_poly.entity_id
_entity_poly.type
_entity_poly.pdbx_seq_one_letter_code
_entity_poly.pdbx_strand_id
1 'polypeptide(L)'
;MHGFYVDNIEVRALGEMGRGSDNLRVLYWNIQNGMWSDQANNYNNFVAWVKKYDPDICVWCESATIYKDNTNSAQASSARFLPDGWAALAARYGHAYTAVGGWRDNYPQTITSKYPIETLLKITDSDQAGKPVSHGAAIQRVTVKGRTINIVTLHTWPQAYGFGVGSADQAASAANKEGDKYREFEIKYICA
;
A
#
# COMPACT_ATOMS: atom_id res chain seq x y z
N MET A 1 14.82 -13.34 0.91
CA MET A 1 13.82 -12.64 1.73
C MET A 1 14.59 -11.77 2.73
N HIS A 2 14.75 -10.49 2.44
CA HIS A 2 15.35 -9.56 3.39
C HIS A 2 14.21 -8.75 3.99
N GLY A 3 13.84 -9.11 5.23
CA GLY A 3 12.83 -8.38 5.97
C GLY A 3 13.36 -7.02 6.42
N PHE A 4 12.52 -6.02 6.37
CA PHE A 4 12.74 -4.79 7.11
C PHE A 4 12.71 -5.13 8.59
N TYR A 5 13.83 -4.89 9.29
CA TYR A 5 13.82 -4.86 10.74
C TYR A 5 13.19 -3.54 11.17
N VAL A 6 11.98 -3.60 11.68
CA VAL A 6 11.41 -2.50 12.48
C VAL A 6 11.60 -2.94 13.93
N ASP A 7 12.54 -2.34 14.62
CA ASP A 7 12.69 -2.53 16.05
C ASP A 7 11.43 -2.04 16.77
N ASN A 8 10.89 -2.89 17.64
CA ASN A 8 9.72 -2.64 18.49
C ASN A 8 8.32 -2.68 17.84
N ILE A 9 8.07 -3.60 16.90
CA ILE A 9 6.68 -4.03 16.66
C ILE A 9 6.31 -5.06 17.72
N GLU A 10 5.56 -4.64 18.72
CA GLU A 10 4.88 -5.57 19.62
C GLU A 10 3.65 -6.13 18.88
N VAL A 11 3.75 -7.33 18.31
CA VAL A 11 2.61 -8.03 17.74
C VAL A 11 1.84 -8.67 18.89
N ARG A 12 0.82 -8.00 19.38
CA ARG A 12 -0.15 -8.61 20.30
C ARG A 12 -1.22 -9.35 19.50
N ALA A 13 -1.61 -10.52 19.95
CA ALA A 13 -2.73 -11.24 19.37
C ALA A 13 -4.01 -10.38 19.46
N LEU A 14 -4.59 -10.04 18.33
CA LEU A 14 -5.77 -9.16 18.22
C LEU A 14 -7.02 -9.71 18.95
N GLY A 15 -6.98 -10.97 19.42
CA GLY A 15 -8.10 -11.61 20.13
C GLY A 15 -8.32 -11.14 21.57
N GLU A 16 -7.32 -10.54 22.22
CA GLU A 16 -7.38 -10.18 23.65
C GLU A 16 -7.48 -8.67 23.90
N MET A 17 -7.36 -7.83 22.88
CA MET A 17 -7.57 -6.40 23.04
C MET A 17 -9.04 -6.08 22.98
N GLY A 18 -9.67 -6.04 24.14
CA GLY A 18 -11.00 -5.43 24.28
C GLY A 18 -10.97 -4.03 23.64
N ARG A 19 -12.04 -3.67 22.90
CA ARG A 19 -12.20 -2.29 22.41
C ARG A 19 -12.35 -1.36 23.63
N GLY A 20 -11.24 -0.86 24.14
CA GLY A 20 -11.30 0.38 24.88
C GLY A 20 -11.80 1.46 23.92
N SER A 21 -12.73 2.32 24.36
CA SER A 21 -13.36 3.36 23.53
C SER A 21 -12.38 4.31 22.85
N ASP A 22 -11.11 4.26 23.22
CA ASP A 22 -10.05 5.17 22.78
C ASP A 22 -8.95 4.51 21.92
N ASN A 23 -9.04 3.22 21.66
CA ASN A 23 -8.07 2.49 20.84
C ASN A 23 -8.45 2.56 19.36
N LEU A 24 -7.48 2.96 18.53
CA LEU A 24 -7.56 2.96 17.08
C LEU A 24 -6.87 1.71 16.54
N ARG A 25 -7.55 0.94 15.68
CA ARG A 25 -6.98 -0.20 14.97
C ARG A 25 -6.54 0.23 13.58
N VAL A 26 -5.24 0.16 13.32
CA VAL A 26 -4.67 0.42 12.00
C VAL A 26 -4.14 -0.88 11.45
N LEU A 27 -4.56 -1.24 10.24
CA LEU A 27 -4.06 -2.38 9.49
C LEU A 27 -3.25 -1.90 8.30
N TYR A 28 -2.01 -2.37 8.18
CA TYR A 28 -1.20 -2.24 6.97
C TYR A 28 -0.96 -3.63 6.36
N TRP A 29 -1.20 -3.77 5.05
CA TRP A 29 -0.98 -5.03 4.36
C TRP A 29 -0.63 -4.82 2.89
N ASN A 30 0.43 -5.48 2.42
CA ASN A 30 0.68 -5.67 1.00
C ASN A 30 -0.22 -6.82 0.52
N ILE A 31 -1.22 -6.49 -0.28
CA ILE A 31 -2.28 -7.41 -0.71
C ILE A 31 -2.01 -8.03 -2.08
N GLN A 32 -0.79 -7.94 -2.54
CA GLN A 32 -0.29 -8.58 -3.75
C GLN A 32 -1.23 -8.43 -4.96
N ASN A 33 -0.94 -7.41 -5.79
CA ASN A 33 -1.74 -7.14 -6.99
C ASN A 33 -3.25 -7.05 -6.74
N GLY A 34 -3.66 -6.33 -5.67
CA GLY A 34 -5.06 -6.10 -5.37
C GLY A 34 -5.85 -7.37 -5.07
N MET A 35 -5.27 -8.31 -4.35
CA MET A 35 -5.90 -9.61 -4.00
C MET A 35 -6.31 -10.42 -5.24
N TRP A 36 -5.44 -10.46 -6.23
CA TRP A 36 -5.70 -11.11 -7.50
C TRP A 36 -6.16 -12.58 -7.40
N SER A 37 -5.80 -13.28 -6.33
CA SER A 37 -6.21 -14.66 -6.07
C SER A 37 -7.64 -14.79 -5.52
N ASP A 38 -8.34 -13.68 -5.23
CA ASP A 38 -9.73 -13.67 -4.75
C ASP A 38 -10.70 -13.00 -5.75
N GLN A 39 -10.24 -12.69 -6.96
CA GLN A 39 -11.05 -12.05 -8.02
C GLN A 39 -12.26 -12.90 -8.41
N ALA A 40 -12.05 -14.19 -8.70
CA ALA A 40 -13.12 -15.10 -9.11
C ALA A 40 -14.19 -15.25 -8.02
N ASN A 41 -13.84 -15.06 -6.76
CA ASN A 41 -14.74 -15.05 -5.63
C ASN A 41 -15.30 -13.65 -5.30
N ASN A 42 -15.15 -12.70 -6.20
CA ASN A 42 -15.56 -11.32 -6.00
C ASN A 42 -15.07 -10.73 -4.66
N TYR A 43 -13.84 -11.04 -4.29
CA TYR A 43 -13.17 -10.57 -3.06
C TYR A 43 -13.92 -10.92 -1.74
N ASN A 44 -14.75 -11.95 -1.74
CA ASN A 44 -15.54 -12.30 -0.57
C ASN A 44 -14.68 -12.76 0.62
N ASN A 45 -13.60 -13.50 0.36
CA ASN A 45 -12.69 -13.94 1.43
C ASN A 45 -11.95 -12.76 2.05
N PHE A 46 -11.46 -11.84 1.22
CA PHE A 46 -10.83 -10.61 1.67
C PHE A 46 -11.76 -9.78 2.55
N VAL A 47 -12.99 -9.55 2.09
CA VAL A 47 -14.00 -8.80 2.84
C VAL A 47 -14.32 -9.46 4.17
N ALA A 48 -14.50 -10.78 4.18
CA ALA A 48 -14.77 -11.54 5.40
C ALA A 48 -13.62 -11.44 6.40
N TRP A 49 -12.38 -11.52 5.89
CA TRP A 49 -11.19 -11.40 6.71
C TRP A 49 -11.06 -10.00 7.34
N VAL A 50 -11.23 -8.93 6.54
CA VAL A 50 -11.19 -7.55 7.07
C VAL A 50 -12.27 -7.32 8.11
N LYS A 51 -13.51 -7.78 7.86
CA LYS A 51 -14.61 -7.70 8.83
C LYS A 51 -14.29 -8.37 10.15
N LYS A 52 -13.64 -9.53 10.11
CA LYS A 52 -13.27 -10.28 11.32
C LYS A 52 -12.39 -9.47 12.27
N TYR A 53 -11.43 -8.70 11.72
CA TYR A 53 -10.52 -7.89 12.51
C TYR A 53 -11.03 -6.47 12.75
N ASP A 54 -12.02 -6.03 11.99
CA ASP A 54 -12.73 -4.76 12.13
C ASP A 54 -11.80 -3.56 12.37
N PRO A 55 -10.82 -3.32 11.49
CA PRO A 55 -9.91 -2.19 11.62
C PRO A 55 -10.67 -0.87 11.43
N ASP A 56 -10.11 0.21 11.97
CA ASP A 56 -10.65 1.56 11.82
C ASP A 56 -10.06 2.27 10.60
N ILE A 57 -8.81 1.94 10.28
CA ILE A 57 -8.05 2.43 9.12
C ILE A 57 -7.29 1.27 8.52
N CYS A 58 -7.30 1.17 7.19
CA CYS A 58 -6.47 0.23 6.46
C CYS A 58 -5.59 0.95 5.45
N VAL A 59 -4.34 0.52 5.34
CA VAL A 59 -3.40 0.91 4.28
C VAL A 59 -3.10 -0.32 3.46
N TRP A 60 -3.48 -0.29 2.20
CA TRP A 60 -3.32 -1.36 1.24
C TRP A 60 -2.18 -1.05 0.29
N CYS A 61 -1.14 -1.86 0.31
CA CYS A 61 -0.03 -1.79 -0.63
C CYS A 61 -0.31 -2.72 -1.81
N GLU A 62 0.09 -2.35 -3.01
CA GLU A 62 -0.21 -3.05 -4.26
C GLU A 62 -1.72 -3.18 -4.54
N SER A 63 -2.43 -2.08 -4.45
CA SER A 63 -3.90 -2.03 -4.43
C SER A 63 -4.57 -2.08 -5.81
N ALA A 64 -3.85 -2.35 -6.91
CA ALA A 64 -4.43 -2.52 -8.25
C ALA A 64 -4.32 -3.98 -8.72
N THR A 65 -5.39 -4.49 -9.34
CA THR A 65 -5.39 -5.84 -9.95
C THR A 65 -4.82 -5.78 -11.35
N ILE A 66 -3.52 -6.01 -11.49
CA ILE A 66 -2.83 -5.99 -12.80
C ILE A 66 -2.82 -7.34 -13.51
N TYR A 67 -3.06 -8.43 -12.80
CA TYR A 67 -3.10 -9.78 -13.35
C TYR A 67 -4.51 -10.37 -13.29
N LYS A 68 -4.78 -11.29 -14.22
CA LYS A 68 -5.95 -12.15 -14.15
C LYS A 68 -5.85 -13.08 -12.95
N ASP A 69 -6.99 -13.46 -12.42
CA ASP A 69 -7.10 -14.32 -11.26
C ASP A 69 -6.18 -15.56 -11.34
N ASN A 70 -5.35 -15.73 -10.31
CA ASN A 70 -4.40 -16.85 -10.17
C ASN A 70 -3.48 -17.09 -11.37
N THR A 71 -3.23 -16.08 -12.18
CA THR A 71 -2.34 -16.19 -13.35
C THR A 71 -1.28 -15.08 -13.36
N ASN A 72 -0.22 -15.25 -14.15
CA ASN A 72 0.74 -14.19 -14.44
C ASN A 72 0.37 -13.40 -15.71
N SER A 73 -0.82 -13.64 -16.27
CA SER A 73 -1.29 -12.94 -17.46
C SER A 73 -1.86 -11.58 -17.07
N ALA A 74 -1.36 -10.52 -17.70
CA ALA A 74 -1.87 -9.18 -17.46
C ALA A 74 -3.35 -9.05 -17.85
N GLN A 75 -4.11 -8.33 -17.06
CA GLN A 75 -5.47 -7.94 -17.44
C GLN A 75 -5.45 -6.75 -18.39
N ALA A 76 -6.47 -6.66 -19.26
CA ALA A 76 -6.76 -5.43 -19.95
C ALA A 76 -7.02 -4.30 -18.94
N SER A 77 -6.57 -3.08 -19.24
CA SER A 77 -6.72 -1.94 -18.31
C SER A 77 -8.17 -1.69 -17.89
N SER A 78 -9.12 -1.91 -18.80
CA SER A 78 -10.56 -1.78 -18.53
C SER A 78 -11.13 -2.84 -17.57
N ALA A 79 -10.41 -3.95 -17.37
CA ALA A 79 -10.85 -5.03 -16.47
C ALA A 79 -10.13 -5.01 -15.12
N ARG A 80 -9.19 -4.07 -14.92
CA ARG A 80 -8.46 -3.98 -13.66
C ARG A 80 -9.35 -3.39 -12.57
N PHE A 81 -9.29 -4.01 -11.40
CA PHE A 81 -9.84 -3.42 -10.20
C PHE A 81 -8.90 -2.32 -9.71
N LEU A 82 -8.97 -1.17 -10.37
CA LEU A 82 -8.12 -0.03 -10.06
C LEU A 82 -8.63 0.70 -8.81
N PRO A 83 -7.84 1.67 -8.32
CA PRO A 83 -8.17 2.46 -7.15
C PRO A 83 -9.60 2.97 -7.09
N ASP A 84 -10.21 3.31 -8.21
CA ASP A 84 -11.59 3.79 -8.27
C ASP A 84 -12.63 2.76 -7.78
N GLY A 85 -12.34 1.48 -7.87
CA GLY A 85 -13.19 0.41 -7.35
C GLY A 85 -13.16 0.25 -5.82
N TRP A 86 -12.19 0.86 -5.14
CA TRP A 86 -12.00 0.68 -3.71
C TRP A 86 -13.14 1.22 -2.86
N ALA A 87 -13.83 2.28 -3.26
CA ALA A 87 -14.96 2.82 -2.51
C ALA A 87 -16.06 1.76 -2.32
N ALA A 88 -16.43 1.05 -3.40
CA ALA A 88 -17.43 0.01 -3.35
C ALA A 88 -16.95 -1.21 -2.52
N LEU A 89 -15.68 -1.61 -2.67
CA LEU A 89 -15.12 -2.72 -1.90
C LEU A 89 -15.03 -2.37 -0.41
N ALA A 90 -14.56 -1.18 -0.08
CA ALA A 90 -14.40 -0.71 1.29
C ALA A 90 -15.74 -0.62 2.05
N ALA A 91 -16.79 -0.18 1.37
CA ALA A 91 -18.14 -0.14 1.93
C ALA A 91 -18.61 -1.53 2.39
N ARG A 92 -18.19 -2.61 1.71
CA ARG A 92 -18.56 -3.99 2.06
C ARG A 92 -18.01 -4.44 3.41
N TYR A 93 -16.91 -3.86 3.89
CA TYR A 93 -16.35 -4.13 5.21
C TYR A 93 -16.47 -2.95 6.19
N GLY A 94 -17.30 -1.95 5.85
CA GLY A 94 -17.69 -0.89 6.79
C GLY A 94 -16.83 0.37 6.74
N HIS A 95 -15.99 0.55 5.72
CA HIS A 95 -15.24 1.79 5.52
C HIS A 95 -15.96 2.71 4.54
N ALA A 96 -16.30 3.91 5.00
CA ALA A 96 -17.03 4.90 4.22
C ALA A 96 -16.10 5.82 3.38
N TYR A 97 -14.80 5.85 3.71
CA TYR A 97 -13.86 6.77 3.10
C TYR A 97 -12.69 6.00 2.47
N THR A 98 -12.29 6.45 1.29
CA THR A 98 -11.16 5.89 0.55
C THR A 98 -10.35 7.01 -0.09
N ALA A 99 -9.04 6.82 -0.16
CA ALA A 99 -8.16 7.68 -0.93
C ALA A 99 -7.00 6.86 -1.51
N VAL A 100 -6.65 7.18 -2.76
CA VAL A 100 -5.49 6.58 -3.44
C VAL A 100 -4.29 7.46 -3.20
N GLY A 101 -3.16 6.84 -2.89
CA GLY A 101 -1.88 7.49 -2.69
C GLY A 101 -1.27 8.04 -3.97
N GLY A 102 -0.03 8.44 -3.91
CA GLY A 102 0.76 8.74 -5.09
C GLY A 102 0.83 7.48 -5.96
N TRP A 103 0.52 7.65 -7.24
CA TRP A 103 0.40 6.53 -8.16
C TRP A 103 1.24 6.79 -9.40
N ARG A 104 2.36 6.10 -9.51
CA ARG A 104 3.23 6.19 -10.67
C ARG A 104 3.04 5.03 -11.63
N ASP A 105 2.87 3.82 -11.11
CA ASP A 105 2.82 2.58 -11.88
C ASP A 105 1.65 1.68 -11.48
N ASN A 106 1.79 0.37 -11.69
CA ASN A 106 0.75 -0.62 -11.41
C ASN A 106 0.62 -0.99 -9.92
N TYR A 107 1.41 -0.40 -9.03
CA TYR A 107 1.49 -0.78 -7.60
C TYR A 107 1.12 0.37 -6.66
N PRO A 108 -0.06 1.00 -6.83
CA PRO A 108 -0.50 2.09 -5.97
C PRO A 108 -0.75 1.62 -4.55
N GLN A 109 -0.80 2.59 -3.63
CA GLN A 109 -1.28 2.37 -2.27
C GLN A 109 -2.66 3.03 -2.14
N THR A 110 -3.52 2.38 -1.38
CA THR A 110 -4.86 2.89 -1.07
C THR A 110 -5.05 2.89 0.44
N ILE A 111 -5.64 3.95 0.97
CA ILE A 111 -6.12 4.01 2.35
C ILE A 111 -7.64 3.93 2.36
N THR A 112 -8.18 3.15 3.29
CA THR A 112 -9.62 3.10 3.56
C THR A 112 -9.87 3.31 5.04
N SER A 113 -10.97 3.96 5.41
CA SER A 113 -11.23 4.33 6.79
C SER A 113 -12.73 4.42 7.11
N LYS A 114 -13.07 4.17 8.37
CA LYS A 114 -14.38 4.52 8.94
C LYS A 114 -14.55 6.04 9.11
N TYR A 115 -13.44 6.78 9.12
CA TYR A 115 -13.39 8.21 9.40
C TYR A 115 -12.96 9.01 8.15
N PRO A 116 -13.30 10.29 8.07
CA PRO A 116 -12.91 11.15 6.94
C PRO A 116 -11.41 11.16 6.69
N ILE A 117 -11.05 11.10 5.40
CA ILE A 117 -9.68 11.16 4.92
C ILE A 117 -9.49 12.45 4.13
N GLU A 118 -8.42 13.18 4.44
CA GLU A 118 -7.93 14.31 3.66
C GLU A 118 -6.58 13.95 3.06
N THR A 119 -6.42 14.06 1.75
CA THR A 119 -5.10 13.88 1.12
C THR A 119 -4.35 15.22 1.15
N LEU A 120 -3.24 15.25 1.86
CA LEU A 120 -2.41 16.44 2.02
C LEU A 120 -1.38 16.56 0.90
N LEU A 121 -0.78 15.44 0.50
CA LEU A 121 0.27 15.39 -0.52
C LEU A 121 0.23 14.05 -1.25
N LYS A 122 0.48 14.10 -2.58
CA LYS A 122 0.77 12.93 -3.40
C LYS A 122 2.12 13.12 -4.09
N ILE A 123 2.95 12.09 -4.00
CA ILE A 123 4.25 12.04 -4.65
C ILE A 123 4.19 10.92 -5.69
N THR A 124 4.17 11.30 -6.96
CA THR A 124 4.11 10.36 -8.09
C THR A 124 5.41 10.31 -8.87
N ASP A 125 6.28 11.30 -8.64
CA ASP A 125 7.54 11.44 -9.33
C ASP A 125 8.58 12.16 -8.45
N SER A 126 9.80 12.31 -8.95
CA SER A 126 10.88 13.01 -8.31
C SER A 126 11.56 13.94 -9.32
N ASP A 127 11.87 15.13 -8.90
CA ASP A 127 12.65 16.12 -9.64
C ASP A 127 14.17 15.94 -9.48
N GLN A 128 14.59 15.04 -8.59
CA GLN A 128 16.01 14.82 -8.31
C GLN A 128 16.66 13.90 -9.35
N ALA A 129 17.45 14.50 -10.24
CA ALA A 129 18.32 13.79 -11.19
C ALA A 129 17.60 12.72 -12.03
N GLY A 130 16.31 12.94 -12.34
CA GLY A 130 15.52 11.98 -13.11
C GLY A 130 15.22 10.67 -12.38
N LYS A 131 15.40 10.62 -11.07
CA LYS A 131 15.07 9.44 -10.24
C LYS A 131 13.63 9.54 -9.75
N PRO A 132 12.71 8.73 -10.27
CA PRO A 132 11.34 8.72 -9.82
C PRO A 132 11.21 8.03 -8.44
N VAL A 133 10.16 8.35 -7.70
CA VAL A 133 9.64 7.48 -6.65
C VAL A 133 8.95 6.31 -7.35
N SER A 134 9.42 5.08 -7.12
CA SER A 134 9.09 3.93 -7.97
C SER A 134 7.59 3.63 -8.08
N HIS A 135 6.89 3.61 -6.96
CA HIS A 135 5.45 3.30 -6.91
C HIS A 135 4.60 4.45 -6.38
N GLY A 136 5.22 5.58 -6.06
CA GLY A 136 4.55 6.72 -5.48
C GLY A 136 4.40 6.64 -3.96
N ALA A 137 3.99 7.77 -3.38
CA ALA A 137 3.68 7.88 -1.95
C ALA A 137 2.61 8.95 -1.72
N ALA A 138 2.03 8.99 -0.53
CA ALA A 138 1.12 10.06 -0.14
C ALA A 138 1.18 10.33 1.35
N ILE A 139 0.78 11.54 1.74
CA ILE A 139 0.47 11.90 3.11
C ILE A 139 -1.03 12.12 3.19
N GLN A 140 -1.69 11.35 4.04
CA GLN A 140 -3.13 11.43 4.25
C GLN A 140 -3.42 11.67 5.72
N ARG A 141 -4.39 12.54 5.98
CA ARG A 141 -4.86 12.87 7.32
C ARG A 141 -6.18 12.19 7.58
N VAL A 142 -6.28 11.51 8.71
CA VAL A 142 -7.54 10.95 9.21
C VAL A 142 -7.90 11.66 10.52
N THR A 143 -9.15 12.13 10.64
CA THR A 143 -9.63 12.76 11.85
C THR A 143 -10.56 11.82 12.62
N VAL A 144 -10.13 11.45 13.81
CA VAL A 144 -10.85 10.53 14.69
C VAL A 144 -11.18 11.22 15.99
N LYS A 145 -12.45 11.42 16.31
CA LYS A 145 -12.92 12.08 17.57
C LYS A 145 -12.20 13.40 17.85
N GLY A 146 -12.02 14.23 16.84
CA GLY A 146 -11.36 15.53 16.95
C GLY A 146 -9.83 15.48 17.03
N ARG A 147 -9.21 14.31 16.97
CA ARG A 147 -7.75 14.16 16.87
C ARG A 147 -7.35 13.83 15.45
N THR A 148 -6.27 14.40 14.97
CA THR A 148 -5.75 14.15 13.61
C THR A 148 -4.54 13.21 13.65
N ILE A 149 -4.50 12.28 12.69
CA ILE A 149 -3.38 11.36 12.48
C ILE A 149 -2.95 11.52 11.05
N ASN A 150 -1.68 11.82 10.81
CA ASN A 150 -1.09 11.80 9.48
C ASN A 150 -0.51 10.41 9.21
N ILE A 151 -0.88 9.85 8.08
CA ILE A 151 -0.44 8.52 7.63
C ILE A 151 0.32 8.72 6.33
N VAL A 152 1.57 8.25 6.30
CA VAL A 152 2.37 8.18 5.07
C VAL A 152 2.15 6.81 4.45
N THR A 153 1.55 6.77 3.28
CA THR A 153 1.39 5.56 2.49
C THR A 153 2.50 5.51 1.45
N LEU A 154 3.29 4.44 1.44
CA LEU A 154 4.39 4.28 0.50
C LEU A 154 4.65 2.80 0.18
N HIS A 155 5.22 2.58 -0.99
CA HIS A 155 5.78 1.31 -1.42
C HIS A 155 7.08 1.60 -2.14
N THR A 156 8.21 1.27 -1.51
CA THR A 156 9.54 1.53 -2.08
C THR A 156 9.96 0.43 -3.05
N TRP A 157 10.98 0.69 -3.85
CA TRP A 157 11.50 -0.24 -4.83
C TRP A 157 11.84 -1.62 -4.22
N PRO A 158 11.24 -2.73 -4.68
CA PRO A 158 11.33 -4.01 -3.99
C PRO A 158 12.55 -4.85 -4.39
N GLN A 159 13.26 -4.49 -5.47
CA GLN A 159 14.31 -5.33 -6.03
C GLN A 159 15.68 -5.08 -5.39
N ALA A 160 16.56 -6.07 -5.48
CA ALA A 160 17.96 -5.94 -5.03
C ALA A 160 18.80 -5.04 -5.94
N TYR A 161 18.45 -4.97 -7.23
CA TYR A 161 19.08 -4.09 -8.23
C TYR A 161 18.38 -2.73 -8.28
N GLY A 162 19.06 -1.73 -8.86
CA GLY A 162 18.54 -0.37 -8.96
C GLY A 162 17.35 -0.23 -9.91
N PHE A 163 16.56 0.80 -9.70
CA PHE A 163 15.40 1.11 -10.55
C PHE A 163 15.85 1.42 -12.00
N GLY A 164 15.16 0.83 -12.96
CA GLY A 164 15.44 1.05 -14.39
C GLY A 164 16.64 0.26 -14.94
N VAL A 165 17.27 -0.58 -14.13
CA VAL A 165 18.42 -1.41 -14.58
C VAL A 165 17.93 -2.53 -15.50
N GLY A 166 18.51 -2.62 -16.68
CA GLY A 166 18.22 -3.66 -17.67
C GLY A 166 18.61 -5.06 -17.18
N SER A 167 17.96 -6.09 -17.71
CA SER A 167 18.13 -7.48 -17.26
C SER A 167 19.58 -7.97 -17.32
N ALA A 168 20.38 -7.51 -18.28
CA ALA A 168 21.78 -7.89 -18.42
C ALA A 168 22.65 -7.42 -17.23
N ASP A 169 22.29 -6.31 -16.59
CA ASP A 169 23.08 -5.66 -15.56
C ASP A 169 22.51 -5.88 -14.14
N GLN A 170 21.35 -6.52 -14.01
CA GLN A 170 20.69 -6.69 -12.72
C GLN A 170 21.54 -7.42 -11.69
N ALA A 171 22.29 -8.44 -12.10
CA ALA A 171 23.15 -9.20 -11.18
C ALA A 171 24.28 -8.34 -10.61
N ALA A 172 24.95 -7.55 -11.46
CA ALA A 172 26.00 -6.63 -11.03
C ALA A 172 25.45 -5.50 -10.16
N SER A 173 24.31 -4.93 -10.54
CA SER A 173 23.62 -3.90 -9.77
C SER A 173 23.20 -4.40 -8.38
N ALA A 174 22.69 -5.62 -8.30
CA ALA A 174 22.33 -6.25 -7.01
C ALA A 174 23.55 -6.48 -6.12
N ALA A 175 24.67 -6.97 -6.70
CA ALA A 175 25.92 -7.13 -5.98
C ALA A 175 26.45 -5.80 -5.40
N ASN A 176 26.22 -4.70 -6.12
CA ASN A 176 26.54 -3.33 -5.69
C ASN A 176 25.50 -2.70 -4.74
N LYS A 177 24.47 -3.46 -4.32
CA LYS A 177 23.39 -3.00 -3.44
C LYS A 177 22.67 -1.74 -3.96
N GLU A 178 22.48 -1.65 -5.26
CA GLU A 178 21.86 -0.45 -5.84
C GLU A 178 20.37 -0.35 -5.51
N GLY A 179 19.68 -1.46 -5.29
CA GLY A 179 18.31 -1.46 -4.79
C GLY A 179 18.18 -0.84 -3.39
N ASP A 180 19.15 -1.12 -2.48
CA ASP A 180 19.19 -0.52 -1.15
C ASP A 180 19.42 1.00 -1.23
N LYS A 181 20.38 1.41 -2.05
CA LYS A 181 20.66 2.84 -2.29
C LYS A 181 19.47 3.57 -2.89
N TYR A 182 18.71 2.89 -3.74
CA TYR A 182 17.50 3.47 -4.35
C TYR A 182 16.40 3.64 -3.30
N ARG A 183 16.14 2.64 -2.46
CA ARG A 183 15.19 2.76 -1.34
C ARG A 183 15.56 3.88 -0.36
N GLU A 184 16.84 4.00 -0.04
CA GLU A 184 17.35 5.09 0.80
C GLU A 184 17.05 6.47 0.17
N PHE A 185 17.25 6.60 -1.14
CA PHE A 185 16.88 7.79 -1.89
C PHE A 185 15.38 8.08 -1.79
N GLU A 186 14.53 7.08 -2.04
CA GLU A 186 13.07 7.23 -1.99
C GLU A 186 12.60 7.72 -0.60
N ILE A 187 13.09 7.09 0.46
CA ILE A 187 12.75 7.48 1.83
C ILE A 187 13.20 8.92 2.12
N LYS A 188 14.43 9.28 1.78
CA LYS A 188 14.92 10.64 1.98
C LYS A 188 14.10 11.67 1.23
N TYR A 189 13.71 11.36 -0.01
CA TYR A 189 12.90 12.25 -0.83
C TYR A 189 11.48 12.42 -0.30
N ILE A 190 10.85 11.33 0.13
CA ILE A 190 9.47 11.34 0.66
C ILE A 190 9.39 12.06 2.00
N CYS A 191 10.45 12.00 2.81
CA CYS A 191 10.49 12.60 4.15
C CYS A 191 11.04 14.04 4.18
N ALA A 192 11.50 14.58 3.05
CA ALA A 192 12.00 15.96 2.94
C ALA A 192 10.86 16.99 2.81
#